data_e79246a51c8d4d46498c82674e230d25
#
_entry.id   e79246a51c8d4d46498c82674e230d25
#
_cell.length_a   1.000
_cell.length_b   1.000
_cell.length_c   1.000
_cell.angle_alpha   90.00
_cell.angle_beta   90.00
_cell.angle_gamma   90.00
#
_symmetry.space_group_name_H-M   'P 1'
#
loop_
_entity.id
_entity.type
_entity.pdbx_description
1 polymer ?
#
loop_
_entity_poly.entity_id
_entity_poly.type
_entity_poly.pdbx_seq_one_letter_code
_entity_poly.pdbx_strand_id
1 'polypeptide(L)'
;MQTDDFDFKLPDELIAQRPPERRGDSRMMVIHRDTGVIEHRQFSELHEYVEADDLWVFNDTRVEPARFFSNDERMEILKLDAASPTVWKCLVKPGKRLKVGRTIEIGKSTGTVIDVLEPGGERMIEFDVAPDPESQGHLALPPYISREDEESDRDRYQTVYARENGAIAAPTAGLHFDDELMASLPHDFVTLHVGVGTFRPVSADKLEEHHMHSERYELSAETAQKIDDAKRVVAVGTTVVRVLESCVDSESGSLKSGKGETEIFIYPPYQLKAVDALLTNFHLPKSTLLMLVSAFSSRELMLKAYEQAVDSRYRFFSYGDCMLIL
;
A
#
# COMPACT_ATOMS: atom_id res chain seq x y z
N MET A 1 -2.38 16.95 17.22
CA MET A 1 -2.88 15.58 17.51
C MET A 1 -1.68 14.68 17.76
N GLN A 2 -1.80 13.68 18.64
CA GLN A 2 -0.69 12.80 19.02
C GLN A 2 -0.79 11.46 18.30
N THR A 3 0.35 10.82 18.02
CA THR A 3 0.39 9.48 17.45
C THR A 3 -0.33 8.45 18.34
N ASP A 4 -0.22 8.61 19.67
CA ASP A 4 -0.89 7.76 20.65
C ASP A 4 -2.42 7.89 20.65
N ASP A 5 -2.97 8.96 20.08
CA ASP A 5 -4.43 9.10 19.91
C ASP A 5 -5.02 8.02 18.94
N PHE A 6 -4.17 7.34 18.17
CA PHE A 6 -4.52 6.30 17.22
C PHE A 6 -4.02 4.91 17.65
N ASP A 7 -3.90 4.69 18.94
CA ASP A 7 -3.50 3.39 19.50
C ASP A 7 -4.71 2.52 19.81
N PHE A 8 -4.55 1.23 19.60
CA PHE A 8 -5.50 0.20 20.04
C PHE A 8 -4.74 -1.11 20.28
N LYS A 9 -5.32 -2.00 21.10
CA LYS A 9 -4.69 -3.29 21.40
C LYS A 9 -4.97 -4.29 20.26
N LEU A 10 -3.94 -4.66 19.51
CA LEU A 10 -4.01 -5.68 18.47
C LEU A 10 -3.26 -6.94 18.93
N PRO A 11 -3.95 -8.09 19.11
CA PRO A 11 -3.30 -9.37 19.33
C PRO A 11 -2.54 -9.85 18.09
N ASP A 12 -1.30 -10.33 18.26
CA ASP A 12 -0.44 -10.76 17.15
C ASP A 12 -1.06 -11.88 16.31
N GLU A 13 -1.85 -12.77 16.94
CA GLU A 13 -2.54 -13.87 16.26
C GLU A 13 -3.63 -13.42 15.26
N LEU A 14 -4.06 -12.17 15.31
CA LEU A 14 -4.99 -11.60 14.32
C LEU A 14 -4.29 -11.08 13.07
N ILE A 15 -2.96 -10.98 13.08
CA ILE A 15 -2.18 -10.55 11.91
C ILE A 15 -2.09 -11.70 10.91
N ALA A 16 -2.74 -11.54 9.75
CA ALA A 16 -2.83 -12.58 8.75
C ALA A 16 -1.45 -12.87 8.11
N GLN A 17 -0.97 -14.10 8.26
CA GLN A 17 0.29 -14.54 7.69
C GLN A 17 0.15 -15.12 6.27
N ARG A 18 -1.06 -15.49 5.86
CA ARG A 18 -1.40 -16.05 4.55
C ARG A 18 -2.73 -15.48 4.06
N PRO A 19 -2.91 -15.35 2.73
CA PRO A 19 -4.21 -14.95 2.18
C PRO A 19 -5.28 -16.03 2.46
N PRO A 20 -6.57 -15.70 2.33
CA PRO A 20 -7.65 -16.70 2.32
C PRO A 20 -7.43 -17.66 1.13
N GLU A 21 -8.08 -18.82 1.15
CA GLU A 21 -7.91 -19.85 0.12
C GLU A 21 -8.27 -19.31 -1.28
N ARG A 22 -9.37 -18.61 -1.38
CA ARG A 22 -9.79 -17.94 -2.62
C ARG A 22 -9.87 -16.42 -2.41
N ARG A 23 -9.73 -15.65 -3.49
CA ARG A 23 -10.07 -14.23 -3.50
C ARG A 23 -11.57 -14.10 -3.22
N GLY A 24 -11.96 -13.06 -2.47
CA GLY A 24 -13.37 -12.89 -2.09
C GLY A 24 -13.82 -13.59 -0.80
N ASP A 25 -13.07 -14.55 -0.27
CA ASP A 25 -13.44 -15.28 0.96
C ASP A 25 -13.17 -14.48 2.27
N SER A 26 -12.76 -13.24 2.18
CA SER A 26 -12.53 -12.36 3.34
C SER A 26 -13.84 -11.89 3.95
N ARG A 27 -13.81 -11.55 5.23
CA ARG A 27 -14.89 -10.79 5.86
C ARG A 27 -14.77 -9.32 5.51
N MET A 28 -15.88 -8.63 5.49
CA MET A 28 -15.98 -7.20 5.25
C MET A 28 -16.75 -6.52 6.37
N MET A 29 -16.19 -5.48 6.95
CA MET A 29 -16.90 -4.60 7.90
C MET A 29 -17.40 -3.39 7.13
N VAL A 30 -18.72 -3.15 7.12
CA VAL A 30 -19.29 -1.96 6.49
C VAL A 30 -19.54 -0.91 7.54
N ILE A 31 -19.06 0.29 7.32
CA ILE A 31 -19.11 1.41 8.27
C ILE A 31 -19.85 2.58 7.60
N HIS A 32 -21.04 2.87 8.09
CA HIS A 32 -21.84 4.02 7.66
C HIS A 32 -21.43 5.24 8.49
N ARG A 33 -20.58 6.09 7.93
CA ARG A 33 -19.98 7.23 8.67
C ARG A 33 -21.01 8.25 9.14
N ASP A 34 -22.12 8.42 8.40
CA ASP A 34 -23.16 9.41 8.74
C ASP A 34 -24.03 8.97 9.93
N THR A 35 -24.25 7.66 10.09
CA THR A 35 -25.09 7.09 11.14
C THR A 35 -24.30 6.45 12.27
N GLY A 36 -23.03 6.12 12.04
CA GLY A 36 -22.19 5.36 12.96
C GLY A 36 -22.58 3.87 13.07
N VAL A 37 -23.40 3.37 12.13
CA VAL A 37 -23.78 1.95 12.05
C VAL A 37 -22.60 1.14 11.52
N ILE A 38 -22.35 0.00 12.14
CA ILE A 38 -21.31 -0.96 11.74
C ILE A 38 -21.99 -2.30 11.48
N GLU A 39 -21.75 -2.85 10.27
CA GLU A 39 -22.26 -4.15 9.85
C GLU A 39 -21.10 -5.14 9.65
N HIS A 40 -21.37 -6.41 9.88
CA HIS A 40 -20.44 -7.51 9.62
C HIS A 40 -20.95 -8.33 8.44
N ARG A 41 -20.16 -8.39 7.37
CA ARG A 41 -20.48 -8.99 6.08
C ARG A 41 -19.37 -9.91 5.58
N GLN A 42 -19.65 -10.63 4.49
CA GLN A 42 -18.62 -11.25 3.67
C GLN A 42 -18.27 -10.33 2.51
N PHE A 43 -17.03 -10.36 2.03
CA PHE A 43 -16.63 -9.56 0.87
C PHE A 43 -17.45 -9.92 -0.39
N SER A 44 -17.87 -11.17 -0.53
CA SER A 44 -18.76 -11.62 -1.60
C SER A 44 -20.12 -10.90 -1.65
N GLU A 45 -20.52 -10.21 -0.56
CA GLU A 45 -21.74 -9.41 -0.49
C GLU A 45 -21.49 -7.95 -0.94
N LEU A 46 -20.28 -7.61 -1.44
CA LEU A 46 -19.92 -6.24 -1.87
C LEU A 46 -20.93 -5.67 -2.88
N HIS A 47 -21.49 -6.51 -3.74
CA HIS A 47 -22.46 -6.11 -4.77
C HIS A 47 -23.72 -5.45 -4.17
N GLU A 48 -24.07 -5.69 -2.90
CA GLU A 48 -25.19 -5.05 -2.23
C GLU A 48 -24.97 -3.56 -1.95
N TYR A 49 -23.70 -3.10 -2.01
CA TYR A 49 -23.26 -1.74 -1.71
C TYR A 49 -22.82 -0.97 -2.97
N VAL A 50 -22.90 -1.60 -4.14
CA VAL A 50 -22.59 -0.97 -5.43
C VAL A 50 -23.81 -0.19 -5.92
N GLU A 51 -23.62 1.08 -6.23
CA GLU A 51 -24.65 1.93 -6.81
C GLU A 51 -24.46 2.09 -8.33
N ALA A 52 -25.55 2.41 -9.05
CA ALA A 52 -25.53 2.44 -10.51
C ALA A 52 -24.58 3.52 -11.10
N ASP A 53 -24.35 4.58 -10.34
CA ASP A 53 -23.55 5.74 -10.77
C ASP A 53 -22.16 5.77 -10.08
N ASP A 54 -21.72 4.64 -9.51
CA ASP A 54 -20.38 4.49 -8.91
C ASP A 54 -19.28 4.49 -9.97
N LEU A 55 -18.15 5.06 -9.63
CA LEU A 55 -16.88 4.77 -10.27
C LEU A 55 -15.90 4.20 -9.22
N TRP A 56 -15.52 2.94 -9.40
CA TRP A 56 -14.54 2.26 -8.57
C TRP A 56 -13.14 2.52 -9.10
N VAL A 57 -12.28 3.12 -8.29
CA VAL A 57 -10.91 3.47 -8.71
C VAL A 57 -9.91 2.56 -8.02
N PHE A 58 -9.03 1.94 -8.83
CA PHE A 58 -8.03 0.96 -8.38
C PHE A 58 -6.61 1.45 -8.65
N ASN A 59 -5.65 0.92 -7.89
CA ASN A 59 -4.23 1.13 -8.14
C ASN A 59 -3.67 -0.07 -8.91
N ASP A 60 -3.30 0.13 -10.16
CA ASP A 60 -2.85 -0.93 -11.08
C ASP A 60 -1.35 -1.21 -11.03
N THR A 61 -0.66 -0.69 -10.02
CA THR A 61 0.77 -0.96 -9.85
C THR A 61 1.04 -2.45 -9.68
N ARG A 62 2.16 -2.90 -10.29
CA ARG A 62 2.64 -4.28 -10.23
C ARG A 62 3.83 -4.40 -9.29
N VAL A 63 3.77 -5.37 -8.39
CA VAL A 63 4.88 -5.69 -7.49
C VAL A 63 5.97 -6.42 -8.25
N GLU A 64 7.21 -5.97 -8.07
CA GLU A 64 8.39 -6.64 -8.61
C GLU A 64 9.16 -7.36 -7.49
N PRO A 65 9.79 -8.51 -7.78
CA PRO A 65 10.73 -9.11 -6.85
C PRO A 65 11.90 -8.15 -6.60
N ALA A 66 11.91 -7.49 -5.46
CA ALA A 66 12.86 -6.43 -5.12
C ALA A 66 13.88 -6.82 -4.05
N ARG A 67 13.72 -7.99 -3.42
CA ARG A 67 14.56 -8.49 -2.34
C ARG A 67 15.54 -9.52 -2.87
N PHE A 68 16.82 -9.35 -2.59
CA PHE A 68 17.89 -10.23 -3.05
C PHE A 68 18.80 -10.62 -1.90
N PHE A 69 19.36 -11.84 -1.97
CA PHE A 69 20.32 -12.33 -1.00
C PHE A 69 21.69 -12.52 -1.65
N SER A 70 22.76 -12.24 -0.87
CA SER A 70 24.11 -12.61 -1.29
C SER A 70 24.25 -14.13 -1.42
N ASN A 71 25.20 -14.59 -2.27
CA ASN A 71 25.44 -16.02 -2.48
C ASN A 71 25.76 -16.80 -1.19
N ASP A 72 26.25 -16.12 -0.15
CA ASP A 72 26.52 -16.69 1.17
C ASP A 72 25.37 -16.50 2.16
N GLU A 73 24.23 -15.94 1.71
CA GLU A 73 23.01 -15.64 2.49
C GLU A 73 23.23 -14.73 3.72
N ARG A 74 24.40 -14.07 3.79
CA ARG A 74 24.73 -13.20 4.94
C ARG A 74 24.31 -11.77 4.77
N MET A 75 23.91 -11.39 3.57
CA MET A 75 23.48 -10.03 3.25
C MET A 75 22.20 -10.07 2.44
N GLU A 76 21.32 -9.16 2.81
CA GLU A 76 20.06 -8.89 2.13
C GLU A 76 20.11 -7.52 1.50
N ILE A 77 19.67 -7.41 0.26
CA ILE A 77 19.47 -6.16 -0.46
C ILE A 77 18.00 -6.03 -0.79
N LEU A 78 17.45 -4.87 -0.51
CA LEU A 78 16.14 -4.47 -1.00
C LEU A 78 16.32 -3.32 -1.99
N LYS A 79 16.09 -3.60 -3.27
CA LYS A 79 16.10 -2.61 -4.33
C LYS A 79 14.94 -1.64 -4.13
N LEU A 80 15.23 -0.35 -4.02
CA LEU A 80 14.25 0.73 -3.85
C LEU A 80 13.96 1.42 -5.17
N ASP A 81 15.02 1.65 -5.96
CA ASP A 81 14.96 2.36 -7.24
C ASP A 81 16.17 1.99 -8.09
N ALA A 82 16.20 2.43 -9.34
CA ALA A 82 17.31 2.23 -10.24
C ALA A 82 17.64 3.54 -10.99
N ALA A 83 18.88 4.03 -10.82
CA ALA A 83 19.38 5.17 -11.59
C ALA A 83 19.75 4.77 -13.04
N SER A 84 20.06 3.48 -13.24
CA SER A 84 20.25 2.83 -14.53
C SER A 84 19.95 1.33 -14.37
N PRO A 85 19.92 0.55 -15.47
CA PRO A 85 19.70 -0.90 -15.36
C PRO A 85 20.66 -1.60 -14.38
N THR A 86 21.90 -1.10 -14.25
CA THR A 86 22.94 -1.70 -13.39
C THR A 86 23.27 -0.91 -12.14
N VAL A 87 22.71 0.30 -11.94
CA VAL A 87 22.96 1.12 -10.75
C VAL A 87 21.70 1.23 -9.93
N TRP A 88 21.68 0.54 -8.80
CA TRP A 88 20.50 0.44 -7.95
C TRP A 88 20.66 1.23 -6.65
N LYS A 89 19.58 1.88 -6.24
CA LYS A 89 19.40 2.42 -4.88
C LYS A 89 18.79 1.33 -4.01
N CYS A 90 19.47 0.96 -2.91
CA CYS A 90 19.11 -0.18 -2.10
C CYS A 90 19.10 0.11 -0.60
N LEU A 91 18.22 -0.54 0.16
CA LEU A 91 18.45 -0.82 1.58
C LEU A 91 19.26 -2.11 1.69
N VAL A 92 20.10 -2.18 2.72
CA VAL A 92 21.01 -3.32 2.90
C VAL A 92 21.01 -3.77 4.36
N LYS A 93 20.94 -5.09 4.57
CA LYS A 93 21.01 -5.68 5.91
C LYS A 93 22.05 -6.84 5.93
N PRO A 94 23.02 -6.80 6.87
CA PRO A 94 23.36 -5.72 7.80
C PRO A 94 24.17 -4.61 7.12
N GLY A 95 23.72 -3.34 7.27
CA GLY A 95 24.32 -2.18 6.58
C GLY A 95 25.80 -1.93 6.93
N LYS A 96 26.26 -2.32 8.12
CA LYS A 96 27.66 -2.15 8.56
C LYS A 96 28.67 -2.92 7.70
N ARG A 97 28.25 -3.94 6.97
CA ARG A 97 29.13 -4.78 6.12
C ARG A 97 29.34 -4.21 4.73
N LEU A 98 28.36 -3.50 4.18
CA LEU A 98 28.41 -2.91 2.84
C LEU A 98 28.69 -1.40 2.92
N LYS A 99 29.99 -1.05 2.99
CA LYS A 99 30.51 0.30 2.91
C LYS A 99 30.96 0.59 1.48
N VAL A 100 31.17 1.86 1.14
CA VAL A 100 31.72 2.27 -0.17
C VAL A 100 32.98 1.45 -0.50
N GLY A 101 33.03 0.95 -1.74
CA GLY A 101 34.10 0.09 -2.27
C GLY A 101 33.99 -1.41 -1.88
N ARG A 102 33.00 -1.80 -1.06
CA ARG A 102 32.74 -3.22 -0.80
C ARG A 102 31.86 -3.83 -1.87
N THR A 103 32.07 -5.11 -2.11
CA THR A 103 31.33 -5.88 -3.12
C THR A 103 30.35 -6.84 -2.49
N ILE A 104 29.32 -7.19 -3.26
CA ILE A 104 28.36 -8.26 -2.98
C ILE A 104 28.15 -9.09 -4.24
N GLU A 105 28.00 -10.38 -4.07
CA GLU A 105 27.69 -11.33 -5.15
C GLU A 105 26.25 -11.83 -5.00
N ILE A 106 25.48 -11.76 -6.10
CA ILE A 106 24.11 -12.24 -6.21
C ILE A 106 24.03 -13.09 -7.48
N GLY A 107 23.95 -14.41 -7.33
CA GLY A 107 24.06 -15.34 -8.46
C GLY A 107 25.38 -15.15 -9.18
N LYS A 108 25.33 -14.67 -10.42
CA LYS A 108 26.52 -14.36 -11.25
C LYS A 108 26.88 -12.87 -11.28
N SER A 109 26.06 -12.04 -10.66
CA SER A 109 26.23 -10.58 -10.64
C SER A 109 27.13 -10.16 -9.50
N THR A 110 28.08 -9.26 -9.77
CA THR A 110 28.91 -8.62 -8.76
C THR A 110 28.57 -7.14 -8.66
N GLY A 111 28.05 -6.74 -7.51
CA GLY A 111 27.73 -5.34 -7.20
C GLY A 111 28.79 -4.70 -6.33
N THR A 112 29.15 -3.46 -6.65
CA THR A 112 30.07 -2.64 -5.84
C THR A 112 29.30 -1.46 -5.25
N VAL A 113 29.43 -1.23 -3.96
CA VAL A 113 28.86 -0.03 -3.32
C VAL A 113 29.66 1.18 -3.75
N ILE A 114 29.02 2.09 -4.50
CA ILE A 114 29.63 3.32 -5.01
C ILE A 114 29.32 4.53 -4.12
N ASP A 115 28.21 4.48 -3.35
CA ASP A 115 27.86 5.58 -2.43
C ASP A 115 26.96 5.06 -1.28
N VAL A 116 26.92 5.85 -0.19
CA VAL A 116 26.05 5.68 0.97
C VAL A 116 25.29 6.97 1.20
N LEU A 117 23.98 6.94 0.96
CA LEU A 117 23.11 8.11 1.04
C LEU A 117 22.68 8.40 2.49
N GLU A 118 22.93 9.63 2.94
CA GLU A 118 22.46 10.10 4.25
C GLU A 118 21.13 10.88 4.10
N PRO A 119 20.26 10.88 5.14
CA PRO A 119 20.41 10.24 6.46
C PRO A 119 19.96 8.78 6.51
N GLY A 120 19.34 8.24 5.46
CA GLY A 120 18.66 6.92 5.47
C GLY A 120 19.62 5.73 5.45
N GLY A 121 20.89 5.96 5.13
CA GLY A 121 21.90 4.92 5.01
C GLY A 121 21.66 3.96 3.85
N GLU A 122 20.90 4.39 2.84
CA GLU A 122 20.71 3.65 1.60
C GLU A 122 22.02 3.54 0.82
N ARG A 123 22.16 2.52 -0.01
CA ARG A 123 23.36 2.25 -0.81
C ARG A 123 23.06 2.46 -2.28
N MET A 124 23.97 3.14 -2.97
CA MET A 124 24.06 3.05 -4.43
C MET A 124 25.00 1.89 -4.76
N ILE A 125 24.50 0.90 -5.47
CA ILE A 125 25.24 -0.31 -5.85
C ILE A 125 25.29 -0.38 -7.35
N GLU A 126 26.51 -0.43 -7.91
CA GLU A 126 26.76 -0.64 -9.33
C GLU A 126 27.10 -2.11 -9.58
N PHE A 127 26.32 -2.77 -10.42
CA PHE A 127 26.51 -4.15 -10.82
C PHE A 127 27.22 -4.24 -12.19
N ASP A 128 28.08 -5.23 -12.35
CA ASP A 128 28.67 -5.60 -13.66
C ASP A 128 27.58 -6.05 -14.64
N VAL A 129 26.65 -6.88 -14.14
CA VAL A 129 25.41 -7.31 -14.79
C VAL A 129 24.32 -7.23 -13.74
N ALA A 130 23.20 -6.59 -14.04
CA ALA A 130 22.09 -6.52 -13.10
C ALA A 130 21.59 -7.91 -12.69
N PRO A 131 21.36 -8.17 -11.39
CA PRO A 131 20.65 -9.38 -10.98
C PRO A 131 19.28 -9.47 -11.64
N ASP A 132 18.91 -10.67 -12.08
CA ASP A 132 17.60 -10.91 -12.69
C ASP A 132 16.52 -11.08 -11.63
N PRO A 133 15.51 -10.18 -11.57
CA PRO A 133 14.45 -10.25 -10.55
C PRO A 133 13.64 -11.55 -10.61
N GLU A 134 13.43 -12.11 -11.81
CA GLU A 134 12.58 -13.30 -11.94
C GLU A 134 13.24 -14.57 -11.38
N SER A 135 14.55 -14.74 -11.59
CA SER A 135 15.28 -15.93 -11.16
C SER A 135 16.01 -15.79 -9.84
N GLN A 136 16.31 -14.57 -9.38
CA GLN A 136 17.14 -14.30 -8.21
C GLN A 136 16.42 -13.41 -7.17
N GLY A 137 15.34 -12.76 -7.60
CA GLY A 137 14.56 -11.88 -6.74
C GLY A 137 13.50 -12.62 -5.94
N HIS A 138 13.28 -12.11 -4.73
CA HIS A 138 12.21 -12.50 -3.81
C HIS A 138 11.24 -11.35 -3.64
N LEU A 139 9.99 -11.66 -3.31
CA LEU A 139 9.03 -10.64 -2.92
C LEU A 139 9.42 -10.02 -1.57
N ALA A 140 9.35 -8.71 -1.50
CA ALA A 140 9.54 -7.99 -0.26
C ALA A 140 8.23 -8.00 0.56
N LEU A 141 7.89 -9.17 1.12
CA LEU A 141 6.73 -9.25 2.00
C LEU A 141 6.89 -8.28 3.18
N PRO A 142 5.79 -7.66 3.64
CA PRO A 142 5.82 -6.74 4.77
C PRO A 142 6.41 -7.37 6.04
N PRO A 143 7.07 -6.59 6.92
CA PRO A 143 7.80 -7.12 8.08
C PRO A 143 6.91 -7.81 9.13
N TYR A 144 5.61 -7.61 9.10
CA TYR A 144 4.65 -8.31 9.97
C TYR A 144 4.26 -9.71 9.45
N ILE A 145 4.63 -10.06 8.21
CA ILE A 145 4.58 -11.43 7.70
C ILE A 145 5.91 -12.08 8.10
N SER A 146 5.88 -12.92 9.13
CA SER A 146 7.07 -13.49 9.78
C SER A 146 7.54 -14.81 9.14
N ARG A 147 7.37 -14.93 7.82
CA ARG A 147 7.82 -16.06 7.00
C ARG A 147 8.52 -15.56 5.74
N GLU A 148 9.26 -16.43 5.11
CA GLU A 148 9.78 -16.18 3.76
C GLU A 148 8.66 -16.19 2.73
N ASP A 149 8.91 -15.57 1.57
CA ASP A 149 8.01 -15.63 0.43
C ASP A 149 7.98 -17.06 -0.15
N GLU A 150 6.79 -17.45 -0.60
CA GLU A 150 6.53 -18.73 -1.23
C GLU A 150 6.15 -18.49 -2.70
N GLU A 151 6.26 -19.52 -3.55
CA GLU A 151 5.90 -19.39 -4.97
C GLU A 151 4.45 -18.91 -5.15
N SER A 152 3.54 -19.34 -4.28
CA SER A 152 2.15 -18.87 -4.28
C SER A 152 1.99 -17.38 -4.01
N ASP A 153 2.94 -16.73 -3.31
CA ASP A 153 2.87 -15.29 -3.07
C ASP A 153 3.08 -14.47 -4.34
N ARG A 154 3.78 -15.01 -5.36
CA ARG A 154 3.95 -14.34 -6.66
C ARG A 154 2.60 -14.00 -7.30
N ASP A 155 1.62 -14.89 -7.14
CA ASP A 155 0.25 -14.68 -7.62
C ASP A 155 -0.63 -14.00 -6.56
N ARG A 156 -0.50 -14.41 -5.27
CA ARG A 156 -1.42 -13.98 -4.23
C ARG A 156 -1.09 -12.62 -3.63
N TYR A 157 0.19 -12.16 -3.69
CA TYR A 157 0.61 -10.81 -3.32
C TYR A 157 0.64 -9.88 -4.53
N GLN A 158 -0.29 -10.10 -5.48
CA GLN A 158 -0.48 -9.33 -6.69
C GLN A 158 -1.97 -9.19 -6.96
N THR A 159 -2.42 -8.03 -7.44
CA THR A 159 -3.80 -7.86 -7.88
C THR A 159 -4.01 -8.49 -9.25
N VAL A 160 -5.23 -8.93 -9.56
CA VAL A 160 -5.57 -9.53 -10.87
C VAL A 160 -5.42 -8.52 -12.03
N TYR A 161 -5.47 -7.23 -11.72
CA TYR A 161 -5.40 -6.13 -12.68
C TYR A 161 -4.04 -5.42 -12.71
N ALA A 162 -3.01 -5.94 -12.03
CA ALA A 162 -1.68 -5.32 -11.96
C ALA A 162 -1.02 -5.21 -13.33
N ARG A 163 -0.60 -4.00 -13.73
CA ARG A 163 -0.01 -3.69 -15.05
C ARG A 163 1.32 -2.97 -14.96
N GLU A 164 1.37 -1.87 -14.20
CA GLU A 164 2.48 -0.93 -14.20
C GLU A 164 3.57 -1.34 -13.19
N ASN A 165 4.70 -1.81 -13.69
CA ASN A 165 5.83 -2.25 -12.87
C ASN A 165 6.44 -1.12 -12.03
N GLY A 166 6.93 -1.43 -10.82
CA GLY A 166 7.68 -0.48 -9.98
C GLY A 166 7.29 -0.46 -8.51
N ALA A 167 6.33 -1.26 -8.07
CA ALA A 167 5.99 -1.35 -6.65
C ALA A 167 6.82 -2.39 -5.91
N ILE A 168 7.13 -2.10 -4.65
CA ILE A 168 7.73 -3.05 -3.71
C ILE A 168 6.63 -3.77 -2.92
N ALA A 169 5.49 -3.11 -2.72
CA ALA A 169 4.36 -3.66 -2.00
C ALA A 169 3.07 -3.60 -2.82
N ALA A 170 2.20 -4.59 -2.66
CA ALA A 170 0.91 -4.65 -3.33
C ALA A 170 -0.09 -3.61 -2.78
N PRO A 171 -1.01 -3.08 -3.61
CA PRO A 171 -2.18 -2.33 -3.15
C PRO A 171 -3.20 -3.32 -2.56
N THR A 172 -3.01 -3.65 -1.27
CA THR A 172 -3.56 -4.86 -0.64
C THR A 172 -5.09 -4.94 -0.59
N ALA A 173 -5.80 -3.81 -0.61
CA ALA A 173 -7.25 -3.80 -0.73
C ALA A 173 -7.75 -4.42 -2.05
N GLY A 174 -6.94 -4.35 -3.10
CA GLY A 174 -7.23 -4.98 -4.38
C GLY A 174 -7.06 -6.50 -4.40
N LEU A 175 -6.40 -7.10 -3.40
CA LEU A 175 -6.18 -8.55 -3.34
C LEU A 175 -7.46 -9.35 -3.10
N HIS A 176 -8.52 -8.70 -2.65
CA HIS A 176 -9.84 -9.32 -2.44
C HIS A 176 -10.58 -9.60 -3.75
N PHE A 177 -10.31 -8.82 -4.80
CA PHE A 177 -11.01 -8.89 -6.08
C PHE A 177 -10.47 -10.04 -6.94
N ASP A 178 -11.40 -10.72 -7.61
CA ASP A 178 -11.14 -11.62 -8.72
C ASP A 178 -11.58 -10.98 -10.05
N ASP A 179 -11.32 -11.67 -11.16
CA ASP A 179 -11.63 -11.15 -12.51
C ASP A 179 -13.15 -10.98 -12.74
N GLU A 180 -13.97 -11.85 -12.14
CA GLU A 180 -15.43 -11.82 -12.31
C GLU A 180 -16.02 -10.58 -11.62
N LEU A 181 -15.63 -10.33 -10.38
CA LEU A 181 -16.07 -9.12 -9.65
C LEU A 181 -15.57 -7.85 -10.34
N MET A 182 -14.29 -7.82 -10.76
CA MET A 182 -13.75 -6.68 -11.50
C MET A 182 -14.56 -6.36 -12.76
N ALA A 183 -14.89 -7.38 -13.56
CA ALA A 183 -15.68 -7.19 -14.79
C ALA A 183 -17.10 -6.69 -14.53
N SER A 184 -17.64 -6.87 -13.33
CA SER A 184 -19.00 -6.44 -12.96
C SER A 184 -19.08 -4.98 -12.51
N LEU A 185 -17.97 -4.34 -12.19
CA LEU A 185 -17.94 -2.98 -11.64
C LEU A 185 -17.57 -1.93 -12.71
N PRO A 186 -18.26 -0.78 -12.75
CA PRO A 186 -17.75 0.39 -13.45
C PRO A 186 -16.46 0.86 -12.78
N HIS A 187 -15.32 0.76 -13.48
CA HIS A 187 -14.04 1.02 -12.84
C HIS A 187 -13.03 1.72 -13.74
N ASP A 188 -12.02 2.35 -13.09
CA ASP A 188 -10.86 2.91 -13.74
C ASP A 188 -9.63 2.80 -12.83
N PHE A 189 -8.47 3.23 -13.32
CA PHE A 189 -7.20 2.99 -12.66
C PHE A 189 -6.38 4.27 -12.47
N VAL A 190 -5.66 4.27 -11.35
CA VAL A 190 -4.51 5.15 -11.10
C VAL A 190 -3.29 4.27 -10.87
N THR A 191 -2.11 4.81 -11.06
CA THR A 191 -0.87 4.14 -10.67
C THR A 191 -0.23 4.86 -9.50
N LEU A 192 0.10 4.16 -8.43
CA LEU A 192 1.01 4.63 -7.39
C LEU A 192 1.94 3.48 -7.03
N HIS A 193 3.23 3.70 -7.21
CA HIS A 193 4.25 2.71 -6.84
C HIS A 193 4.50 2.74 -5.35
N VAL A 194 3.96 1.73 -4.65
CA VAL A 194 4.06 1.63 -3.19
C VAL A 194 5.48 1.28 -2.79
N GLY A 195 6.11 2.18 -2.05
CA GLY A 195 7.46 2.02 -1.52
C GLY A 195 7.48 1.41 -0.12
N VAL A 196 8.69 1.16 0.39
CA VAL A 196 8.94 0.61 1.75
C VAL A 196 8.50 1.54 2.88
N GLY A 197 8.30 2.83 2.58
CA GLY A 197 7.86 3.83 3.55
C GLY A 197 6.52 3.50 4.18
N THR A 198 5.63 2.85 3.43
CA THR A 198 4.29 2.45 3.90
C THR A 198 4.33 1.47 5.08
N PHE A 199 5.43 0.73 5.26
CA PHE A 199 5.61 -0.22 6.36
C PHE A 199 6.35 0.38 7.57
N ARG A 200 6.83 1.62 7.47
CA ARG A 200 7.52 2.26 8.60
C ARG A 200 6.51 2.83 9.60
N PRO A 201 6.67 2.54 10.89
CA PRO A 201 5.83 3.16 11.91
C PRO A 201 6.07 4.67 11.96
N VAL A 202 5.06 5.42 12.37
CA VAL A 202 5.22 6.83 12.69
C VAL A 202 6.21 6.96 13.85
N SER A 203 7.27 7.73 13.64
CA SER A 203 8.34 7.92 14.64
C SER A 203 8.18 9.21 15.45
N ALA A 204 7.31 10.12 15.01
CA ALA A 204 7.05 11.38 15.68
C ALA A 204 5.92 11.25 16.71
N ASP A 205 6.06 11.93 17.86
CA ASP A 205 5.00 11.99 18.87
C ASP A 205 3.82 12.83 18.39
N LYS A 206 4.09 13.93 17.68
CA LYS A 206 3.10 14.80 17.08
C LYS A 206 2.97 14.53 15.59
N LEU A 207 1.75 14.45 15.09
CA LEU A 207 1.49 14.15 13.68
C LEU A 207 2.09 15.21 12.74
N GLU A 208 2.07 16.46 13.13
CA GLU A 208 2.60 17.58 12.33
C GLU A 208 4.12 17.52 12.12
N GLU A 209 4.83 16.71 12.92
CA GLU A 209 6.29 16.51 12.84
C GLU A 209 6.65 15.28 11.99
N HIS A 210 5.65 14.49 11.58
CA HIS A 210 5.89 13.31 10.74
C HIS A 210 6.08 13.70 9.27
N HIS A 211 7.15 13.17 8.66
CA HIS A 211 7.44 13.33 7.24
C HIS A 211 7.09 12.05 6.48
N MET A 212 6.17 12.18 5.52
CA MET A 212 5.84 11.09 4.62
C MET A 212 6.95 10.87 3.60
N HIS A 213 7.15 9.62 3.21
CA HIS A 213 7.99 9.30 2.06
C HIS A 213 7.28 9.68 0.77
N SER A 214 8.05 10.22 -0.18
CA SER A 214 7.56 10.50 -1.53
C SER A 214 7.29 9.20 -2.28
N GLU A 215 6.14 9.12 -2.95
CA GLU A 215 5.73 8.00 -3.80
C GLU A 215 5.29 8.53 -5.16
N ARG A 216 5.79 7.89 -6.24
CA ARG A 216 5.48 8.29 -7.62
C ARG A 216 4.09 7.80 -8.01
N TYR A 217 3.33 8.66 -8.66
CA TYR A 217 2.00 8.33 -9.17
C TYR A 217 1.79 8.79 -10.61
N GLU A 218 0.78 8.21 -11.24
CA GLU A 218 0.26 8.63 -12.52
C GLU A 218 -1.27 8.60 -12.51
N LEU A 219 -1.89 9.70 -13.00
CA LEU A 219 -3.32 9.82 -13.26
C LEU A 219 -3.52 10.26 -14.71
N SER A 220 -4.18 9.43 -15.53
CA SER A 220 -4.47 9.77 -16.91
C SER A 220 -5.51 10.89 -17.03
N ALA A 221 -5.50 11.65 -18.12
CA ALA A 221 -6.50 12.69 -18.37
C ALA A 221 -7.91 12.09 -18.55
N GLU A 222 -8.00 10.91 -19.14
CA GLU A 222 -9.26 10.19 -19.32
C GLU A 222 -9.84 9.76 -17.96
N THR A 223 -9.03 9.16 -17.10
CA THR A 223 -9.44 8.73 -15.74
C THR A 223 -9.81 9.94 -14.88
N ALA A 224 -9.04 11.04 -14.94
CA ALA A 224 -9.37 12.27 -14.20
C ALA A 224 -10.74 12.80 -14.59
N GLN A 225 -11.04 12.87 -15.89
CA GLN A 225 -12.34 13.32 -16.39
C GLN A 225 -13.49 12.40 -15.95
N LYS A 226 -13.30 11.07 -16.01
CA LYS A 226 -14.31 10.11 -15.54
C LYS A 226 -14.61 10.27 -14.05
N ILE A 227 -13.57 10.54 -13.26
CA ILE A 227 -13.72 10.77 -11.80
C ILE A 227 -14.45 12.09 -11.55
N ASP A 228 -14.11 13.17 -12.26
CA ASP A 228 -14.80 14.47 -12.13
C ASP A 228 -16.28 14.39 -12.54
N ASP A 229 -16.62 13.50 -13.48
CA ASP A 229 -17.99 13.28 -13.96
C ASP A 229 -18.79 12.27 -13.11
N ALA A 230 -18.14 11.49 -12.26
CA ALA A 230 -18.76 10.47 -11.42
C ALA A 230 -19.62 11.10 -10.33
N LYS A 231 -20.74 10.45 -9.98
CA LYS A 231 -21.58 10.91 -8.86
C LYS A 231 -21.06 10.43 -7.51
N ARG A 232 -20.45 9.24 -7.48
CA ARG A 232 -19.83 8.66 -6.29
C ARG A 232 -18.54 7.95 -6.68
N VAL A 233 -17.43 8.36 -6.08
CA VAL A 233 -16.11 7.80 -6.29
C VAL A 233 -15.78 6.86 -5.14
N VAL A 234 -15.58 5.58 -5.45
CA VAL A 234 -15.21 4.55 -4.49
C VAL A 234 -13.72 4.21 -4.66
N ALA A 235 -12.89 4.62 -3.73
CA ALA A 235 -11.47 4.28 -3.75
C ALA A 235 -11.23 2.86 -3.22
N VAL A 236 -10.43 2.07 -3.94
CA VAL A 236 -9.97 0.77 -3.47
C VAL A 236 -8.51 0.89 -3.00
N GLY A 237 -8.35 1.01 -1.69
CA GLY A 237 -7.09 1.21 -1.00
C GLY A 237 -6.73 2.67 -0.72
N THR A 238 -6.00 2.85 0.36
CA THR A 238 -5.52 4.16 0.81
C THR A 238 -4.56 4.83 -0.18
N THR A 239 -3.90 4.05 -1.05
CA THR A 239 -3.04 4.54 -2.13
C THR A 239 -3.84 5.33 -3.17
N VAL A 240 -5.03 4.85 -3.54
CA VAL A 240 -5.94 5.57 -4.45
C VAL A 240 -6.38 6.89 -3.82
N VAL A 241 -6.81 6.88 -2.56
CA VAL A 241 -7.15 8.11 -1.83
C VAL A 241 -6.02 9.13 -1.91
N ARG A 242 -4.78 8.70 -1.63
CA ARG A 242 -3.62 9.60 -1.66
C ARG A 242 -3.35 10.18 -3.04
N VAL A 243 -3.48 9.40 -4.11
CA VAL A 243 -3.35 9.93 -5.49
C VAL A 243 -4.42 10.96 -5.76
N LEU A 244 -5.69 10.61 -5.58
CA LEU A 244 -6.80 11.48 -5.94
C LEU A 244 -6.75 12.79 -5.15
N GLU A 245 -6.56 12.73 -3.83
CA GLU A 245 -6.45 13.92 -2.98
C GLU A 245 -5.24 14.81 -3.32
N SER A 246 -4.12 14.20 -3.79
CA SER A 246 -2.96 14.96 -4.27
C SER A 246 -3.19 15.64 -5.61
N CYS A 247 -4.11 15.12 -6.42
CA CYS A 247 -4.44 15.65 -7.73
C CYS A 247 -5.52 16.74 -7.72
N VAL A 248 -6.21 16.95 -6.61
CA VAL A 248 -7.25 17.99 -6.53
C VAL A 248 -6.67 19.38 -6.73
N ASP A 249 -7.15 20.08 -7.76
CA ASP A 249 -6.86 21.49 -7.94
C ASP A 249 -7.60 22.34 -6.89
N SER A 250 -6.87 23.16 -6.15
CA SER A 250 -7.45 23.96 -5.06
C SER A 250 -8.38 25.07 -5.53
N GLU A 251 -8.28 25.49 -6.80
CA GLU A 251 -9.08 26.59 -7.37
C GLU A 251 -10.34 26.08 -8.04
N SER A 252 -10.20 25.04 -8.87
CA SER A 252 -11.34 24.48 -9.63
C SER A 252 -12.07 23.35 -8.90
N GLY A 253 -11.40 22.65 -8.00
CA GLY A 253 -11.91 21.43 -7.36
C GLY A 253 -11.78 20.18 -8.24
N SER A 254 -11.40 20.31 -9.52
CA SER A 254 -11.23 19.20 -10.46
C SER A 254 -9.88 18.52 -10.28
N LEU A 255 -9.74 17.33 -10.85
CA LEU A 255 -8.47 16.59 -10.79
C LEU A 255 -7.48 17.00 -11.87
N LYS A 256 -6.25 17.30 -11.47
CA LYS A 256 -5.10 17.48 -12.38
C LYS A 256 -4.54 16.13 -12.78
N SER A 257 -4.60 15.80 -14.06
CA SER A 257 -3.94 14.61 -14.61
C SER A 257 -2.42 14.81 -14.77
N GLY A 258 -1.69 13.72 -14.80
CA GLY A 258 -0.24 13.70 -15.06
C GLY A 258 0.51 12.74 -14.18
N LYS A 259 1.84 12.78 -14.31
CA LYS A 259 2.78 12.08 -13.43
C LYS A 259 3.27 13.03 -12.35
N GLY A 260 3.42 12.53 -11.14
CA GLY A 260 3.90 13.32 -10.03
C GLY A 260 4.40 12.48 -8.87
N GLU A 261 4.72 13.16 -7.81
CA GLU A 261 5.07 12.55 -6.53
C GLU A 261 4.14 13.07 -5.44
N THR A 262 3.80 12.22 -4.49
CA THR A 262 2.97 12.60 -3.35
C THR A 262 3.63 12.25 -2.02
N GLU A 263 3.63 13.22 -1.13
CA GLU A 263 3.98 13.10 0.28
C GLU A 263 2.78 13.43 1.17
N ILE A 264 1.56 13.37 0.59
CA ILE A 264 0.35 13.77 1.31
C ILE A 264 0.17 12.91 2.56
N PHE A 265 0.02 13.59 3.70
CA PHE A 265 -0.30 12.98 4.98
C PHE A 265 -1.72 13.36 5.39
N ILE A 266 -2.62 12.40 5.27
CA ILE A 266 -4.05 12.60 5.55
C ILE A 266 -4.34 12.11 6.97
N TYR A 267 -4.83 13.01 7.82
CA TYR A 267 -5.27 12.74 9.19
C TYR A 267 -6.32 13.79 9.62
N PRO A 268 -7.17 13.54 10.63
CA PRO A 268 -8.16 14.51 11.07
C PRO A 268 -7.50 15.84 11.49
N PRO A 269 -8.08 17.02 11.11
CA PRO A 269 -9.39 17.23 10.54
C PRO A 269 -9.41 17.36 9.00
N TYR A 270 -8.55 16.66 8.26
CA TYR A 270 -8.54 16.70 6.79
C TYR A 270 -9.92 16.31 6.25
N GLN A 271 -10.42 17.06 5.27
CA GLN A 271 -11.67 16.76 4.57
C GLN A 271 -11.35 16.31 3.16
N LEU A 272 -11.74 15.09 2.84
CA LEU A 272 -11.58 14.53 1.51
C LEU A 272 -12.46 15.28 0.50
N LYS A 273 -11.95 15.40 -0.73
CA LYS A 273 -12.56 16.18 -1.79
C LYS A 273 -12.87 15.37 -3.04
N ALA A 274 -12.10 14.30 -3.26
CA ALA A 274 -12.15 13.50 -4.48
C ALA A 274 -12.69 12.09 -4.27
N VAL A 275 -12.96 11.67 -3.01
CA VAL A 275 -13.34 10.31 -2.68
C VAL A 275 -14.56 10.29 -1.76
N ASP A 276 -15.61 9.56 -2.16
CA ASP A 276 -16.88 9.46 -1.42
C ASP A 276 -16.96 8.22 -0.55
N ALA A 277 -16.42 7.08 -1.00
CA ALA A 277 -16.38 5.83 -0.27
C ALA A 277 -15.01 5.16 -0.36
N LEU A 278 -14.65 4.35 0.62
CA LEU A 278 -13.33 3.70 0.70
C LEU A 278 -13.45 2.24 1.08
N LEU A 279 -12.95 1.35 0.22
CA LEU A 279 -12.65 -0.03 0.56
C LEU A 279 -11.17 -0.16 0.92
N THR A 280 -10.85 -0.67 2.11
CA THR A 280 -9.46 -0.84 2.56
C THR A 280 -9.31 -1.98 3.55
N ASN A 281 -8.08 -2.47 3.77
CA ASN A 281 -7.80 -3.44 4.82
C ASN A 281 -7.76 -2.78 6.20
N PHE A 282 -7.74 -3.60 7.26
CA PHE A 282 -7.46 -3.12 8.61
C PHE A 282 -5.97 -2.80 8.77
N HIS A 283 -5.68 -1.68 9.43
CA HIS A 283 -4.33 -1.11 9.56
C HIS A 283 -3.74 -1.28 10.97
N LEU A 284 -2.42 -1.03 11.11
CA LEU A 284 -1.70 -1.08 12.40
C LEU A 284 -2.14 0.03 13.35
N PRO A 285 -2.04 -0.22 14.66
CA PRO A 285 -2.03 0.85 15.65
C PRO A 285 -0.96 1.91 15.30
N LYS A 286 -1.27 3.17 15.53
CA LYS A 286 -0.37 4.33 15.34
C LYS A 286 0.17 4.48 13.91
N SER A 287 -0.47 3.87 12.90
CA SER A 287 -0.04 3.97 11.51
C SER A 287 -0.65 5.18 10.81
N THR A 288 0.07 5.71 9.81
CA THR A 288 -0.45 6.76 8.91
C THR A 288 -1.74 6.35 8.21
N LEU A 289 -1.92 5.06 7.96
CA LEU A 289 -3.11 4.51 7.30
C LEU A 289 -4.33 4.49 8.24
N LEU A 290 -4.15 4.20 9.54
CA LEU A 290 -5.23 4.34 10.52
C LEU A 290 -5.64 5.80 10.68
N MET A 291 -4.68 6.72 10.59
CA MET A 291 -4.95 8.16 10.61
C MET A 291 -5.75 8.60 9.38
N LEU A 292 -5.43 8.08 8.19
CA LEU A 292 -6.17 8.36 6.95
C LEU A 292 -7.62 7.88 7.05
N VAL A 293 -7.88 6.65 7.46
CA VAL A 293 -9.27 6.15 7.59
C VAL A 293 -10.03 6.89 8.69
N SER A 294 -9.32 7.39 9.69
CA SER A 294 -9.92 8.24 10.74
C SER A 294 -10.29 9.63 10.20
N ALA A 295 -9.56 10.16 9.21
CA ALA A 295 -9.94 11.40 8.53
C ALA A 295 -11.14 11.18 7.59
N PHE A 296 -11.28 9.98 7.04
CA PHE A 296 -12.39 9.62 6.17
C PHE A 296 -13.75 9.59 6.91
N SER A 297 -13.73 9.31 8.21
CA SER A 297 -14.92 9.21 9.07
C SER A 297 -14.77 10.10 10.32
N SER A 298 -14.45 9.49 11.43
CA SER A 298 -13.96 10.13 12.64
C SER A 298 -13.06 9.16 13.40
N ARG A 299 -12.13 9.72 14.19
CA ARG A 299 -11.24 8.89 15.00
C ARG A 299 -12.03 7.98 15.95
N GLU A 300 -13.05 8.53 16.59
CA GLU A 300 -13.88 7.82 17.58
C GLU A 300 -14.62 6.63 16.95
N LEU A 301 -15.23 6.84 15.77
CA LEU A 301 -15.93 5.78 15.05
C LEU A 301 -14.95 4.72 14.55
N MET A 302 -13.78 5.13 14.03
CA MET A 302 -12.76 4.19 13.58
C MET A 302 -12.22 3.34 14.72
N LEU A 303 -11.83 3.94 15.85
CA LEU A 303 -11.34 3.17 17.00
C LEU A 303 -12.40 2.18 17.52
N LYS A 304 -13.67 2.60 17.58
CA LYS A 304 -14.79 1.70 17.91
C LYS A 304 -14.89 0.54 16.91
N ALA A 305 -14.76 0.81 15.60
CA ALA A 305 -14.80 -0.23 14.57
C ALA A 305 -13.63 -1.21 14.71
N TYR A 306 -12.43 -0.70 15.02
CA TYR A 306 -11.24 -1.53 15.23
C TYR A 306 -11.34 -2.38 16.50
N GLU A 307 -11.90 -1.87 17.61
CA GLU A 307 -12.20 -2.64 18.80
C GLU A 307 -13.17 -3.78 18.49
N GLN A 308 -14.27 -3.50 17.78
CA GLN A 308 -15.21 -4.53 17.34
C GLN A 308 -14.56 -5.55 16.38
N ALA A 309 -13.65 -5.13 15.51
CA ALA A 309 -12.91 -6.03 14.64
C ALA A 309 -12.03 -6.99 15.43
N VAL A 310 -11.33 -6.51 16.46
CA VAL A 310 -10.53 -7.35 17.37
C VAL A 310 -11.42 -8.33 18.13
N ASP A 311 -12.50 -7.86 18.76
CA ASP A 311 -13.42 -8.68 19.52
C ASP A 311 -14.09 -9.77 18.65
N SER A 312 -14.41 -9.42 17.40
CA SER A 312 -14.99 -10.33 16.41
C SER A 312 -13.95 -11.17 15.67
N ARG A 313 -12.66 -11.06 16.07
CA ARG A 313 -11.53 -11.80 15.50
C ARG A 313 -11.40 -11.63 13.98
N TYR A 314 -11.50 -10.41 13.48
CA TYR A 314 -11.12 -10.08 12.11
C TYR A 314 -9.63 -10.28 11.93
N ARG A 315 -9.24 -10.59 10.70
CA ARG A 315 -7.84 -10.72 10.30
C ARG A 315 -7.33 -9.36 9.85
N PHE A 316 -6.11 -9.02 10.25
CA PHE A 316 -5.53 -7.70 10.01
C PHE A 316 -4.45 -7.74 8.93
N PHE A 317 -4.19 -6.60 8.32
CA PHE A 317 -3.16 -6.31 7.33
C PHE A 317 -3.37 -6.90 5.93
N SER A 318 -2.24 -7.03 5.17
CA SER A 318 -2.21 -7.30 3.73
C SER A 318 -3.06 -8.48 3.30
N TYR A 319 -3.04 -9.56 4.06
CA TYR A 319 -3.80 -10.79 3.80
C TYR A 319 -5.04 -10.94 4.69
N GLY A 320 -5.36 -9.87 5.40
CA GLY A 320 -6.49 -9.84 6.32
C GLY A 320 -7.84 -9.64 5.65
N ASP A 321 -8.79 -9.25 6.48
CA ASP A 321 -10.13 -8.84 6.09
C ASP A 321 -10.15 -7.36 5.71
N CYS A 322 -11.27 -6.86 5.22
CA CYS A 322 -11.41 -5.47 4.79
C CYS A 322 -12.53 -4.73 5.50
N MET A 323 -12.57 -3.43 5.29
CA MET A 323 -13.67 -2.54 5.65
C MET A 323 -14.11 -1.74 4.43
N LEU A 324 -15.40 -1.48 4.33
CA LEU A 324 -16.03 -0.56 3.40
C LEU A 324 -16.60 0.61 4.19
N ILE A 325 -16.11 1.81 3.94
CA ILE A 325 -16.51 3.05 4.61
C ILE A 325 -17.38 3.85 3.62
N LEU A 326 -18.66 4.03 3.98
CA LEU A 326 -19.68 4.69 3.18
C LEU A 326 -20.06 6.04 3.74
#